data_adb8d6a482ada90b2fe5734a47acd8be
#
_entry.id   adb8d6a482ada90b2fe5734a47acd8be
#
_cell.length_a   1.000
_cell.length_b   1.000
_cell.length_c   1.000
_cell.angle_alpha   90.00
_cell.angle_beta   90.00
_cell.angle_gamma   90.00
#
_symmetry.space_group_name_H-M   'P 1'
#
loop_
_entity.id
_entity.type
_entity.pdbx_description
1 polymer ?
#
loop_
_entity_poly.entity_id
_entity_poly.type
_entity_poly.pdbx_seq_one_letter_code
_entity_poly.pdbx_strand_id
1 'polypeptide(L)'
;MQATIHNEFLTLTVDTHGAEAVSLKNAAGEEMLWQADPAVWKRHAPILFPWTGKLPGGTFEVDGKTYKGGQHGFARDMEHTLLKAEGDTIRLELRPDETMKAERFPFDFVLTSTFRLDGKTLHHTLTVSNPGSEELRFGIGYHPAFCVPFDAEHTVEDYEFRFDQPESPVILDASGGGLLT
;
A
#
# COMPACT_ATOMS: atom_id res chain seq x y z
N MET A 1 7.25 -13.34 -4.84
CA MET A 1 7.61 -14.30 -3.74
C MET A 1 6.88 -13.86 -2.49
N GLN A 2 6.48 -14.80 -1.62
CA GLN A 2 5.77 -14.45 -0.38
C GLN A 2 6.66 -14.67 0.84
N ALA A 3 6.54 -13.79 1.83
CA ALA A 3 7.18 -13.87 3.13
C ALA A 3 6.09 -13.91 4.21
N THR A 4 6.29 -14.76 5.22
CA THR A 4 5.31 -14.91 6.31
C THR A 4 6.01 -14.77 7.67
N ILE A 5 5.37 -14.02 8.57
CA ILE A 5 5.73 -13.93 9.98
C ILE A 5 4.50 -14.23 10.83
N HIS A 6 4.73 -14.66 12.05
CA HIS A 6 3.65 -14.93 12.99
C HIS A 6 4.09 -14.69 14.44
N ASN A 7 3.12 -14.45 15.30
CA ASN A 7 3.24 -14.54 16.74
C ASN A 7 2.08 -15.40 17.29
N GLU A 8 1.82 -15.37 18.60
CA GLU A 8 0.72 -16.14 19.20
C GLU A 8 -0.70 -15.67 18.80
N PHE A 9 -0.84 -14.44 18.26
CA PHE A 9 -2.12 -13.83 17.93
C PHE A 9 -2.39 -13.70 16.45
N LEU A 10 -1.34 -13.45 15.65
CA LEU A 10 -1.46 -13.08 14.25
C LEU A 10 -0.49 -13.85 13.36
N THR A 11 -0.94 -14.14 12.15
CA THR A 11 -0.08 -14.60 11.04
C THR A 11 -0.26 -13.64 9.88
N LEU A 12 0.84 -13.03 9.42
CA LEU A 12 0.86 -12.10 8.29
C LEU A 12 1.66 -12.70 7.13
N THR A 13 1.09 -12.66 5.93
CA THR A 13 1.80 -12.96 4.68
C THR A 13 1.82 -11.73 3.79
N VAL A 14 3.01 -11.38 3.30
CA VAL A 14 3.26 -10.25 2.40
C VAL A 14 3.85 -10.77 1.09
N ASP A 15 3.31 -10.33 -0.05
CA ASP A 15 3.89 -10.59 -1.35
C ASP A 15 4.95 -9.53 -1.68
N THR A 16 6.10 -9.96 -2.23
CA THR A 16 7.15 -9.04 -2.70
C THR A 16 6.67 -8.20 -3.89
N HIS A 17 5.73 -8.71 -4.67
CA HIS A 17 5.07 -7.92 -5.70
C HIS A 17 4.15 -6.88 -5.04
N GLY A 18 4.48 -5.60 -5.18
CA GLY A 18 3.77 -4.49 -4.56
C GLY A 18 4.05 -4.28 -3.08
N ALA A 19 4.87 -5.12 -2.43
CA ALA A 19 5.01 -5.20 -0.97
C ALA A 19 3.62 -5.26 -0.30
N GLU A 20 2.72 -6.04 -0.89
CA GLU A 20 1.31 -6.07 -0.53
C GLU A 20 1.04 -7.12 0.56
N ALA A 21 0.39 -6.73 1.65
CA ALA A 21 -0.14 -7.68 2.62
C ALA A 21 -1.30 -8.46 1.96
N VAL A 22 -1.13 -9.78 1.80
CA VAL A 22 -2.09 -10.63 1.08
C VAL A 22 -2.88 -11.57 2.00
N SER A 23 -2.45 -11.73 3.24
CA SER A 23 -3.18 -12.48 4.26
C SER A 23 -2.83 -11.96 5.64
N LEU A 24 -3.83 -11.77 6.47
CA LEU A 24 -3.70 -11.47 7.90
C LEU A 24 -4.71 -12.34 8.64
N LYS A 25 -4.21 -13.34 9.37
CA LYS A 25 -5.05 -14.27 10.12
C LYS A 25 -4.92 -14.05 11.61
N ASN A 26 -6.02 -14.23 12.33
CA ASN A 26 -6.02 -14.28 13.79
C ASN A 26 -5.53 -15.64 14.31
N ALA A 27 -5.49 -15.81 15.65
CA ALA A 27 -5.06 -17.05 16.28
C ALA A 27 -5.95 -18.27 15.98
N ALA A 28 -7.22 -18.06 15.60
CA ALA A 28 -8.13 -19.11 15.15
C ALA A 28 -7.93 -19.50 13.68
N GLY A 29 -7.06 -18.80 12.95
CA GLY A 29 -6.80 -19.02 11.53
C GLY A 29 -7.80 -18.33 10.60
N GLU A 30 -8.66 -17.46 11.15
CA GLU A 30 -9.65 -16.70 10.38
C GLU A 30 -8.98 -15.56 9.64
N GLU A 31 -9.30 -15.44 8.33
CA GLU A 31 -8.74 -14.42 7.45
C GLU A 31 -9.42 -13.06 7.67
N MET A 32 -8.64 -12.03 7.93
CA MET A 32 -9.14 -10.68 8.20
C MET A 32 -9.01 -9.75 6.99
N LEU A 33 -8.13 -10.06 6.02
CA LEU A 33 -8.01 -9.29 4.79
C LEU A 33 -8.92 -9.84 3.69
N TRP A 34 -9.45 -8.94 2.88
CA TRP A 34 -10.13 -9.25 1.64
C TRP A 34 -9.24 -10.12 0.73
N GLN A 35 -9.80 -11.19 0.16
CA GLN A 35 -9.05 -12.19 -0.58
C GLN A 35 -9.09 -12.00 -2.11
N ALA A 36 -9.15 -10.75 -2.55
CA ALA A 36 -8.94 -10.31 -3.92
C ALA A 36 -9.82 -11.01 -4.97
N ASP A 37 -11.11 -11.23 -4.68
CA ASP A 37 -12.04 -11.77 -5.66
C ASP A 37 -12.06 -10.89 -6.92
N PRO A 38 -11.62 -11.40 -8.08
CA PRO A 38 -11.52 -10.61 -9.30
C PRO A 38 -12.86 -10.12 -9.84
N ALA A 39 -13.97 -10.69 -9.40
CA ALA A 39 -15.32 -10.23 -9.75
C ALA A 39 -15.69 -8.92 -9.02
N VAL A 40 -15.02 -8.61 -7.92
CA VAL A 40 -15.27 -7.42 -7.09
C VAL A 40 -14.06 -6.49 -7.12
N TRP A 41 -12.95 -6.91 -6.53
CA TRP A 41 -11.71 -6.15 -6.48
C TRP A 41 -10.50 -7.06 -6.29
N LYS A 42 -9.59 -7.05 -7.26
CA LYS A 42 -8.48 -8.00 -7.41
C LYS A 42 -7.20 -7.66 -6.62
N ARG A 43 -7.30 -6.86 -5.55
CA ARG A 43 -6.18 -6.51 -4.67
C ARG A 43 -6.58 -6.72 -3.21
N HIS A 44 -5.59 -6.72 -2.31
CA HIS A 44 -5.79 -6.92 -0.86
C HIS A 44 -5.55 -5.63 -0.09
N ALA A 45 -4.34 -5.08 -0.18
CA ALA A 45 -3.87 -3.95 0.62
C ALA A 45 -2.75 -3.17 -0.10
N PRO A 46 -2.99 -2.62 -1.29
CA PRO A 46 -1.93 -2.02 -2.10
C PRO A 46 -1.39 -0.72 -1.51
N ILE A 47 -0.09 -0.50 -1.72
CA ILE A 47 0.59 0.77 -1.48
C ILE A 47 0.33 1.70 -2.67
N LEU A 48 0.00 2.96 -2.41
CA LEU A 48 -0.22 4.00 -3.42
C LEU A 48 0.99 4.93 -3.41
N PHE A 49 1.84 4.85 -4.44
CA PHE A 49 3.07 5.65 -4.55
C PHE A 49 3.53 5.70 -6.02
N PRO A 50 4.04 6.83 -6.52
CA PRO A 50 4.30 8.12 -5.86
C PRO A 50 3.17 9.14 -5.95
N TRP A 51 1.94 8.72 -6.22
CA TRP A 51 0.72 9.55 -6.10
C TRP A 51 -0.50 8.69 -5.78
N THR A 52 -1.53 9.34 -5.22
CA THR A 52 -2.85 8.75 -4.98
C THR A 52 -3.84 9.26 -6.04
N GLY A 53 -4.80 8.43 -6.45
CA GLY A 53 -5.78 8.79 -7.47
C GLY A 53 -5.23 8.69 -8.90
N LYS A 54 -5.92 9.33 -9.83
CA LYS A 54 -5.54 9.43 -11.25
C LYS A 54 -4.89 10.78 -11.54
N LEU A 55 -3.95 10.78 -12.49
CA LEU A 55 -3.40 12.02 -13.04
C LEU A 55 -4.28 12.53 -14.20
N PRO A 56 -4.46 13.86 -14.35
CA PRO A 56 -5.12 14.44 -15.50
C PRO A 56 -4.47 13.99 -16.81
N GLY A 57 -5.27 13.47 -17.75
CA GLY A 57 -4.73 12.92 -18.99
C GLY A 57 -3.84 11.69 -18.88
N GLY A 58 -3.68 11.13 -17.66
CA GLY A 58 -2.80 9.99 -17.40
C GLY A 58 -1.31 10.32 -17.55
N THR A 59 -0.92 11.58 -17.41
CA THR A 59 0.46 12.03 -17.57
C THR A 59 0.83 13.10 -16.55
N PHE A 60 2.13 13.32 -16.39
CA PHE A 60 2.70 14.46 -15.67
C PHE A 60 3.98 14.93 -16.38
N GLU A 61 4.43 16.13 -16.05
CA GLU A 61 5.60 16.75 -16.69
C GLU A 61 6.68 17.07 -15.65
N VAL A 62 7.92 16.80 -16.01
CA VAL A 62 9.09 17.19 -15.24
C VAL A 62 10.12 17.75 -16.23
N ASP A 63 10.56 18.99 -16.04
CA ASP A 63 11.57 19.67 -16.85
C ASP A 63 11.29 19.61 -18.36
N GLY A 64 10.01 19.80 -18.74
CA GLY A 64 9.57 19.77 -20.14
C GLY A 64 9.47 18.38 -20.77
N LYS A 65 9.72 17.31 -20.02
CA LYS A 65 9.52 15.93 -20.47
C LYS A 65 8.25 15.35 -19.86
N THR A 66 7.40 14.77 -20.71
CA THR A 66 6.15 14.12 -20.32
C THR A 66 6.39 12.65 -19.94
N TYR A 67 5.85 12.26 -18.81
CA TYR A 67 5.87 10.89 -18.29
C TYR A 67 4.46 10.32 -18.20
N LYS A 68 4.33 9.00 -18.43
CA LYS A 68 3.05 8.31 -18.26
C LYS A 68 2.83 7.96 -16.80
N GLY A 69 1.62 8.25 -16.32
CA GLY A 69 1.17 7.89 -14.98
C GLY A 69 -0.11 7.06 -15.01
N GLY A 70 -0.13 6.00 -14.22
CA GLY A 70 -1.34 5.19 -13.98
C GLY A 70 -2.15 5.72 -12.80
N GLN A 71 -3.19 4.99 -12.43
CA GLN A 71 -3.93 5.23 -11.19
C GLN A 71 -3.11 4.75 -9.99
N HIS A 72 -2.95 5.59 -8.97
CA HIS A 72 -2.26 5.28 -7.72
C HIS A 72 -0.76 4.99 -7.84
N GLY A 73 -0.11 5.58 -8.83
CA GLY A 73 1.31 5.35 -9.06
C GLY A 73 1.61 3.95 -9.59
N PHE A 74 2.79 3.43 -9.23
CA PHE A 74 3.29 2.18 -9.78
C PHE A 74 3.87 1.21 -8.73
N ALA A 75 4.13 1.64 -7.49
CA ALA A 75 4.80 0.80 -6.50
C ALA A 75 4.08 -0.53 -6.26
N ARG A 76 2.76 -0.52 -6.30
CA ARG A 76 1.91 -1.72 -6.15
C ARG A 76 2.03 -2.73 -7.30
N ASP A 77 2.64 -2.36 -8.41
CA ASP A 77 2.82 -3.19 -9.61
C ASP A 77 4.31 -3.55 -9.85
N MET A 78 5.17 -3.27 -8.86
CA MET A 78 6.60 -3.51 -8.94
C MET A 78 7.04 -4.61 -7.98
N GLU A 79 8.11 -5.32 -8.34
CA GLU A 79 8.75 -6.26 -7.42
C GLU A 79 9.61 -5.49 -6.42
N HIS A 80 9.38 -5.71 -5.12
CA HIS A 80 10.16 -5.14 -4.05
C HIS A 80 11.20 -6.15 -3.56
N THR A 81 12.40 -5.66 -3.25
CA THR A 81 13.46 -6.50 -2.67
C THR A 81 13.13 -6.83 -1.22
N LEU A 82 13.07 -8.10 -0.89
CA LEU A 82 12.92 -8.56 0.49
C LEU A 82 14.24 -8.38 1.23
N LEU A 83 14.28 -7.48 2.22
CA LEU A 83 15.45 -7.21 3.05
C LEU A 83 15.48 -8.05 4.33
N LYS A 84 14.29 -8.33 4.89
CA LYS A 84 14.13 -9.08 6.14
C LYS A 84 12.78 -9.81 6.16
N ALA A 85 12.77 -11.04 6.65
CA ALA A 85 11.57 -11.79 7.03
C ALA A 85 11.94 -12.73 8.17
N GLU A 86 12.01 -12.22 9.38
CA GLU A 86 12.40 -12.98 10.58
C GLU A 86 11.79 -12.35 11.85
N GLY A 87 11.59 -13.18 12.88
CA GLY A 87 10.95 -12.78 14.11
C GLY A 87 9.55 -12.23 13.86
N ASP A 88 9.32 -11.02 14.30
CA ASP A 88 8.06 -10.29 14.17
C ASP A 88 8.02 -9.31 12.99
N THR A 89 9.04 -9.29 12.12
CA THR A 89 9.25 -8.21 11.16
C THR A 89 9.48 -8.71 9.73
N ILE A 90 8.74 -8.13 8.77
CA ILE A 90 9.05 -8.16 7.34
C ILE A 90 9.45 -6.77 6.90
N ARG A 91 10.52 -6.64 6.12
CA ARG A 91 10.96 -5.38 5.53
C ARG A 91 11.28 -5.57 4.05
N LEU A 92 10.66 -4.73 3.22
CA LEU A 92 10.87 -4.72 1.77
C LEU A 92 11.29 -3.32 1.33
N GLU A 93 11.92 -3.26 0.16
CA GLU A 93 12.43 -2.01 -0.40
C GLU A 93 12.19 -1.96 -1.91
N LEU A 94 11.76 -0.79 -2.40
CA LEU A 94 11.74 -0.46 -3.83
C LEU A 94 12.69 0.69 -4.08
N ARG A 95 13.60 0.51 -5.05
CA ARG A 95 14.47 1.54 -5.62
C ARG A 95 14.21 1.68 -7.11
N PRO A 96 14.29 2.88 -7.69
CA PRO A 96 14.21 3.02 -9.12
C PRO A 96 15.46 2.44 -9.79
N ASP A 97 15.25 1.75 -10.89
CA ASP A 97 16.29 1.48 -11.87
C ASP A 97 16.31 2.56 -12.97
N GLU A 98 17.27 2.48 -13.88
CA GLU A 98 17.41 3.47 -14.97
C GLU A 98 16.20 3.47 -15.91
N THR A 99 15.55 2.32 -16.12
CA THR A 99 14.34 2.22 -16.94
C THR A 99 13.16 2.94 -16.28
N MET A 100 12.97 2.72 -14.98
CA MET A 100 11.93 3.41 -14.21
C MET A 100 12.14 4.93 -14.21
N LYS A 101 13.39 5.38 -14.03
CA LYS A 101 13.71 6.83 -14.08
C LYS A 101 13.48 7.40 -15.48
N ALA A 102 13.83 6.68 -16.51
CA ALA A 102 13.68 7.14 -17.89
C ALA A 102 12.22 7.23 -18.35
N GLU A 103 11.35 6.30 -17.92
CA GLU A 103 10.02 6.09 -18.48
C GLU A 103 8.87 6.46 -17.56
N ARG A 104 9.06 6.39 -16.22
CA ARG A 104 7.96 6.50 -15.25
C ARG A 104 8.10 7.63 -14.26
N PHE A 105 9.28 7.76 -13.61
CA PHE A 105 9.44 8.70 -12.51
C PHE A 105 10.92 9.08 -12.35
N PRO A 106 11.34 10.27 -12.83
CA PRO A 106 12.75 10.63 -13.03
C PRO A 106 13.47 11.06 -11.73
N PHE A 107 13.10 10.50 -10.60
CA PHE A 107 13.68 10.85 -9.30
C PHE A 107 14.31 9.63 -8.64
N ASP A 108 15.39 9.87 -7.90
CA ASP A 108 15.91 8.89 -6.98
C ASP A 108 15.05 8.84 -5.72
N PHE A 109 14.69 7.65 -5.30
CA PHE A 109 13.97 7.42 -4.05
C PHE A 109 14.31 6.05 -3.47
N VAL A 110 14.03 5.89 -2.19
CA VAL A 110 13.98 4.60 -1.52
C VAL A 110 12.64 4.50 -0.81
N LEU A 111 11.75 3.64 -1.30
CA LEU A 111 10.51 3.31 -0.60
C LEU A 111 10.73 2.04 0.21
N THR A 112 10.65 2.15 1.53
CA THR A 112 10.73 1.01 2.44
C THR A 112 9.35 0.73 3.03
N SER A 113 8.91 -0.52 2.93
CA SER A 113 7.71 -1.04 3.56
C SER A 113 8.12 -1.97 4.71
N THR A 114 7.71 -1.65 5.93
CA THR A 114 8.02 -2.43 7.12
C THR A 114 6.73 -2.85 7.81
N PHE A 115 6.56 -4.15 7.96
CA PHE A 115 5.48 -4.77 8.73
C PHE A 115 6.05 -5.33 10.02
N ARG A 116 5.39 -5.07 11.15
CA ARG A 116 5.78 -5.60 12.46
C ARG A 116 4.54 -6.05 13.24
N LEU A 117 4.60 -7.26 13.75
CA LEU A 117 3.60 -7.79 14.66
C LEU A 117 3.97 -7.43 16.11
N ASP A 118 3.02 -6.88 16.87
CA ASP A 118 3.18 -6.51 18.26
C ASP A 118 1.92 -6.92 19.04
N GLY A 119 1.97 -8.09 19.66
CA GLY A 119 0.77 -8.70 20.24
C GLY A 119 -0.31 -8.87 19.17
N LYS A 120 -1.48 -8.29 19.41
CA LYS A 120 -2.64 -8.32 18.48
C LYS A 120 -2.62 -7.17 17.45
N THR A 121 -1.53 -6.44 17.35
CA THR A 121 -1.41 -5.26 16.47
C THR A 121 -0.46 -5.54 15.32
N LEU A 122 -0.89 -5.21 14.10
CA LEU A 122 -0.04 -5.09 12.94
C LEU A 122 0.33 -3.62 12.73
N HIS A 123 1.62 -3.32 12.80
CA HIS A 123 2.17 -2.02 12.37
C HIS A 123 2.64 -2.13 10.93
N HIS A 124 2.15 -1.26 10.05
CA HIS A 124 2.68 -1.09 8.71
C HIS A 124 3.24 0.33 8.56
N THR A 125 4.54 0.44 8.36
CA THR A 125 5.25 1.72 8.22
C THR A 125 5.80 1.85 6.80
N LEU A 126 5.44 2.94 6.13
CA LEU A 126 6.00 3.34 4.84
C LEU A 126 7.01 4.47 5.07
N THR A 127 8.23 4.28 4.60
CA THR A 127 9.28 5.28 4.69
C THR A 127 9.77 5.63 3.29
N VAL A 128 9.76 6.92 2.95
CA VAL A 128 10.33 7.41 1.71
C VAL A 128 11.59 8.22 2.04
N SER A 129 12.72 7.79 1.48
CA SER A 129 13.98 8.52 1.59
C SER A 129 14.36 9.06 0.21
N ASN A 130 14.87 10.30 0.19
CA ASN A 130 15.42 10.93 -0.99
C ASN A 130 16.95 10.86 -0.93
N PRO A 131 17.60 9.94 -1.65
CA PRO A 131 19.06 9.86 -1.72
C PRO A 131 19.65 10.83 -2.76
N GLY A 132 18.82 11.48 -3.59
CA GLY A 132 19.23 12.45 -4.59
C GLY A 132 19.45 13.85 -4.03
N SER A 133 19.89 14.76 -4.91
CA SER A 133 20.07 16.18 -4.60
C SER A 133 18.84 17.04 -4.91
N GLU A 134 17.97 16.55 -5.78
CA GLU A 134 16.78 17.27 -6.23
C GLU A 134 15.60 17.06 -5.26
N GLU A 135 14.69 18.03 -5.21
CA GLU A 135 13.48 17.91 -4.40
C GLU A 135 12.60 16.77 -4.90
N LEU A 136 12.28 15.82 -4.03
CA LEU A 136 11.38 14.70 -4.31
C LEU A 136 9.96 15.06 -3.87
N ARG A 137 9.07 15.30 -4.82
CA ARG A 137 7.64 15.52 -4.58
C ARG A 137 6.87 14.23 -4.82
N PHE A 138 6.13 13.77 -3.83
CA PHE A 138 5.34 12.54 -3.93
C PHE A 138 4.06 12.61 -3.10
N GLY A 139 3.10 11.78 -3.46
CA GLY A 139 1.98 11.40 -2.61
C GLY A 139 2.15 9.94 -2.19
N ILE A 140 1.68 9.59 -1.00
CA ILE A 140 1.71 8.22 -0.51
C ILE A 140 0.37 7.87 0.14
N GLY A 141 -0.07 6.64 0.00
CA GLY A 141 -1.27 6.12 0.62
C GLY A 141 -1.21 4.61 0.82
N TYR A 142 -2.15 4.13 1.60
CA TYR A 142 -2.36 2.71 1.85
C TYR A 142 -3.85 2.39 1.69
N HIS A 143 -4.18 1.31 1.00
CA HIS A 143 -5.56 0.97 0.64
C HIS A 143 -5.92 -0.47 1.05
N PRO A 144 -5.94 -0.79 2.36
CA PRO A 144 -6.30 -2.12 2.83
C PRO A 144 -7.80 -2.36 2.71
N ALA A 145 -8.18 -3.59 2.36
CA ALA A 145 -9.56 -4.07 2.46
C ALA A 145 -9.65 -5.19 3.51
N PHE A 146 -10.67 -5.11 4.35
CA PHE A 146 -10.92 -6.06 5.42
C PHE A 146 -12.20 -6.85 5.16
N CYS A 147 -12.21 -8.12 5.59
CA CYS A 147 -13.41 -8.93 5.65
C CYS A 147 -14.15 -8.59 6.94
N VAL A 148 -15.30 -7.93 6.84
CA VAL A 148 -16.17 -7.69 7.98
C VAL A 148 -17.57 -8.25 7.68
N PRO A 149 -18.22 -8.90 8.64
CA PRO A 149 -17.80 -9.19 10.01
C PRO A 149 -16.69 -10.25 10.08
N PHE A 150 -15.91 -10.25 11.20
CA PHE A 150 -14.87 -11.27 11.44
C PHE A 150 -15.43 -12.56 12.04
N ASP A 151 -16.70 -12.57 12.45
CA ASP A 151 -17.39 -13.70 13.05
C ASP A 151 -18.87 -13.71 12.66
N ALA A 152 -19.60 -14.75 13.09
CA ALA A 152 -21.02 -14.94 12.78
C ALA A 152 -21.97 -14.20 13.75
N GLU A 153 -21.45 -13.60 14.81
CA GLU A 153 -22.24 -12.94 15.86
C GLU A 153 -22.44 -11.45 15.60
N HIS A 154 -21.58 -10.85 14.73
CA HIS A 154 -21.60 -9.43 14.39
C HIS A 154 -22.07 -9.20 12.94
N THR A 155 -22.46 -7.96 12.69
CA THR A 155 -22.81 -7.43 11.35
C THR A 155 -21.81 -6.34 10.96
N VAL A 156 -21.85 -5.85 9.73
CA VAL A 156 -20.93 -4.78 9.28
C VAL A 156 -21.12 -3.48 10.08
N GLU A 157 -22.31 -3.23 10.60
CA GLU A 157 -22.64 -2.07 11.41
C GLU A 157 -22.00 -2.08 12.81
N ASP A 158 -21.48 -3.23 13.24
CA ASP A 158 -20.77 -3.36 14.53
C ASP A 158 -19.29 -2.94 14.45
N TYR A 159 -18.81 -2.61 13.22
CA TYR A 159 -17.42 -2.21 12.99
C TYR A 159 -17.32 -0.73 12.66
N GLU A 160 -16.23 -0.11 13.13
CA GLU A 160 -15.91 1.29 12.88
C GLU A 160 -14.44 1.48 12.53
N PHE A 161 -14.13 2.50 11.76
CA PHE A 161 -12.78 3.03 11.64
C PHE A 161 -12.58 4.11 12.71
N ARG A 162 -11.55 3.94 13.53
CA ARG A 162 -11.20 4.92 14.56
C ARG A 162 -9.84 5.54 14.24
N PHE A 163 -9.82 6.85 14.18
CA PHE A 163 -8.61 7.65 13.97
C PHE A 163 -8.16 8.27 15.30
N ASP A 164 -6.83 8.38 15.50
CA ASP A 164 -6.24 8.96 16.72
C ASP A 164 -6.53 10.47 16.84
N GLN A 165 -6.76 11.14 15.73
CA GLN A 165 -7.13 12.56 15.64
C GLN A 165 -8.48 12.69 14.92
N PRO A 166 -9.27 13.72 15.28
CA PRO A 166 -10.47 14.02 14.52
C PRO A 166 -10.15 14.29 13.05
N GLU A 167 -10.80 13.56 12.16
CA GLU A 167 -10.68 13.79 10.72
C GLU A 167 -11.62 14.93 10.26
N SER A 168 -11.23 15.58 9.17
CA SER A 168 -12.11 16.54 8.51
C SER A 168 -13.32 15.80 7.94
N PRO A 169 -14.57 16.29 8.18
CA PRO A 169 -15.75 15.71 7.54
C PRO A 169 -15.85 16.02 6.05
N VAL A 170 -14.90 16.78 5.50
CA VAL A 170 -14.87 17.12 4.07
C VAL A 170 -14.18 16.00 3.32
N ILE A 171 -14.94 15.26 2.53
CA ILE A 171 -14.44 14.25 1.60
C ILE A 171 -14.30 14.94 0.24
N LEU A 172 -13.13 14.80 -0.37
CA LEU A 172 -12.92 15.20 -1.76
C LEU A 172 -13.52 14.13 -2.66
N ASP A 173 -14.54 14.48 -3.39
CA ASP A 173 -15.15 13.59 -4.37
C ASP A 173 -14.25 13.42 -5.60
N ALA A 174 -14.39 12.27 -6.24
CA ALA A 174 -13.75 12.01 -7.52
C ALA A 174 -14.82 12.03 -8.63
N SER A 175 -14.57 12.80 -9.66
CA SER A 175 -15.37 12.78 -10.89
C SER A 175 -15.38 11.39 -11.53
N GLY A 176 -16.28 11.12 -12.48
CA GLY A 176 -16.28 9.90 -13.28
C GLY A 176 -14.98 9.64 -14.03
N GLY A 177 -14.15 10.67 -14.24
CA GLY A 177 -12.79 10.56 -14.78
C GLY A 177 -11.72 10.23 -13.74
N GLY A 178 -12.08 10.20 -12.44
CA GLY A 178 -11.17 9.92 -11.32
C GLY A 178 -10.31 11.14 -10.92
N LEU A 179 -10.74 12.34 -11.28
CA LEU A 179 -10.11 13.60 -10.85
C LEU A 179 -10.87 14.15 -9.64
N LEU A 180 -10.14 14.75 -8.70
CA LEU A 180 -10.74 15.46 -7.58
C LEU A 180 -11.60 16.64 -8.06
N THR A 181 -12.75 16.84 -7.43
CA THR A 181 -13.71 17.92 -7.72
C THR A 181 -13.98 18.75 -6.50
#